data_2f3c7d9c7d93fc8ef671ec3af7479c6a
#
_entry.id   2f3c7d9c7d93fc8ef671ec3af7479c6a
#
_cell.length_a   1.000
_cell.length_b   1.000
_cell.length_c   1.000
_cell.angle_alpha   90.00
_cell.angle_beta   90.00
_cell.angle_gamma   90.00
#
_symmetry.space_group_name_H-M   'P 1'
#
loop_
_entity.id
_entity.type
_entity.pdbx_description
1 polymer ?
#
loop_
_entity_poly.entity_id
_entity_poly.type
_entity_poly.pdbx_seq_one_letter_code
_entity_poly.pdbx_strand_id
1 'polypeptide(L)'
;ELLSDTGSIFLHCDWHKSHHLRCLMDEVFGVSNFVNEIAWCYYGPGSPGMRQFNRKHDNIFWYSKTHNVWKFNADAVRIPHDEKTTGNFKQGLRGSGFIAGDYSLADGKIPEDWWEMAIAGRYPNDGIKRVGYPTEKPFKLLERIITATTDPGDIVADFFMGSGVTQMCSMQMGRRFIGADINLGSIQSTTKRLLNAAKELSSQMQEETKYT
;
A
#
# COMPACT_ATOMS: atom_id res chain seq x y z
N GLU A 1 2.42 20.66 6.73
CA GLU A 1 1.61 21.15 7.87
C GLU A 1 0.46 20.21 8.26
N LEU A 2 -0.06 19.38 7.34
CA LEU A 2 -1.18 18.47 7.62
C LEU A 2 -0.80 17.15 8.25
N LEU A 3 0.45 16.70 8.09
CA LEU A 3 0.92 15.45 8.69
C LEU A 3 1.16 15.62 10.20
N SER A 4 0.77 14.61 10.99
CA SER A 4 1.21 14.47 12.38
C SER A 4 2.73 14.25 12.44
N ASP A 5 3.36 14.43 13.61
CA ASP A 5 4.81 14.30 13.73
C ASP A 5 5.32 12.89 13.40
N THR A 6 4.50 11.87 13.61
CA THR A 6 4.76 10.47 13.21
C THR A 6 4.18 10.12 11.84
N GLY A 7 3.62 11.10 11.12
CA GLY A 7 2.89 10.90 9.88
C GLY A 7 3.80 10.60 8.69
N SER A 8 3.25 9.87 7.75
CA SER A 8 3.89 9.47 6.50
C SER A 8 3.14 9.99 5.29
N ILE A 9 3.85 10.28 4.22
CA ILE A 9 3.28 10.56 2.90
C ILE A 9 3.80 9.55 1.88
N PHE A 10 2.91 9.08 1.03
CA PHE A 10 3.24 8.22 -0.10
C PHE A 10 2.82 8.90 -1.39
N LEU A 11 3.75 9.05 -2.32
CA LEU A 11 3.50 9.61 -3.64
C LEU A 11 3.75 8.56 -4.71
N HIS A 12 2.68 8.13 -5.37
CA HIS A 12 2.76 7.19 -6.49
C HIS A 12 2.90 7.94 -7.82
N CYS A 13 3.77 7.43 -8.67
CA CYS A 13 3.90 7.89 -10.05
C CYS A 13 4.47 6.82 -10.97
N ASP A 14 4.23 7.00 -12.26
CA ASP A 14 4.86 6.19 -13.29
C ASP A 14 6.30 6.67 -13.61
N TRP A 15 6.97 5.91 -14.48
CA TRP A 15 8.35 6.15 -14.87
C TRP A 15 8.59 7.51 -15.57
N HIS A 16 7.56 8.17 -16.14
CA HIS A 16 7.74 9.40 -16.91
C HIS A 16 8.23 10.55 -16.06
N LYS A 17 7.73 10.68 -14.86
CA LYS A 17 7.96 11.81 -13.96
C LYS A 17 8.55 11.44 -12.60
N SER A 18 8.80 10.15 -12.34
CA SER A 18 9.27 9.68 -11.03
C SER A 18 10.49 10.46 -10.52
N HIS A 19 11.51 10.65 -11.36
CA HIS A 19 12.74 11.37 -10.99
C HIS A 19 12.51 12.84 -10.65
N HIS A 20 11.60 13.53 -11.36
CA HIS A 20 11.25 14.92 -11.05
C HIS A 20 10.47 15.03 -9.74
N LEU A 21 9.50 14.10 -9.56
CA LEU A 21 8.69 14.08 -8.33
C LEU A 21 9.53 13.71 -7.11
N ARG A 22 10.54 12.85 -7.26
CA ARG A 22 11.50 12.56 -6.19
C ARG A 22 12.25 13.83 -5.77
N CYS A 23 12.79 14.60 -6.72
CA CYS A 23 13.46 15.86 -6.41
C CYS A 23 12.52 16.86 -5.70
N LEU A 24 11.28 16.98 -6.18
CA LEU A 24 10.28 17.83 -5.55
C LEU A 24 9.96 17.39 -4.11
N MET A 25 9.82 16.09 -3.87
CA MET A 25 9.62 15.57 -2.52
C MET A 25 10.80 15.84 -1.60
N ASP A 26 12.03 15.73 -2.11
CA ASP A 26 13.26 16.09 -1.39
C ASP A 26 13.28 17.58 -1.00
N GLU A 27 12.82 18.47 -1.87
CA GLU A 27 12.70 19.92 -1.59
C GLU A 27 11.63 20.21 -0.53
N VAL A 28 10.47 19.54 -0.61
CA VAL A 28 9.32 19.83 0.28
C VAL A 28 9.48 19.18 1.66
N PHE A 29 9.94 17.93 1.72
CA PHE A 29 10.01 17.14 2.96
C PHE A 29 11.43 17.07 3.53
N GLY A 30 12.46 17.34 2.73
CA GLY A 30 13.86 17.16 3.08
C GLY A 30 14.37 15.76 2.77
N VAL A 31 15.61 15.68 2.25
CA VAL A 31 16.27 14.40 1.90
C VAL A 31 16.37 13.46 3.10
N SER A 32 16.60 14.01 4.30
CA SER A 32 16.71 13.21 5.54
C SER A 32 15.40 12.52 5.95
N ASN A 33 14.27 12.98 5.44
CA ASN A 33 12.95 12.42 5.74
C ASN A 33 12.49 11.36 4.71
N PHE A 34 13.33 11.07 3.73
CA PHE A 34 13.11 9.98 2.81
C PHE A 34 13.24 8.63 3.52
N VAL A 35 12.23 7.77 3.37
CA VAL A 35 12.19 6.45 4.02
C VAL A 35 12.46 5.35 3.00
N ASN A 36 11.64 5.24 1.95
CA ASN A 36 11.80 4.24 0.88
C ASN A 36 11.36 4.76 -0.48
N GLU A 37 11.95 4.20 -1.52
CA GLU A 37 11.40 4.13 -2.87
C GLU A 37 10.91 2.71 -3.11
N ILE A 38 9.60 2.53 -3.25
CA ILE A 38 8.97 1.23 -3.43
C ILE A 38 8.66 1.05 -4.91
N ALA A 39 9.21 -0.02 -5.51
CA ALA A 39 8.90 -0.43 -6.87
C ALA A 39 7.66 -1.33 -6.86
N TRP A 40 6.49 -0.80 -7.26
CA TRP A 40 5.31 -1.61 -7.46
C TRP A 40 5.35 -2.28 -8.83
N CYS A 41 5.67 -3.58 -8.82
CA CYS A 41 5.84 -4.40 -10.01
C CYS A 41 4.54 -5.14 -10.37
N TYR A 42 4.22 -5.18 -11.66
CA TYR A 42 3.02 -5.87 -12.15
C TYR A 42 3.29 -6.56 -13.49
N TYR A 43 2.60 -7.67 -13.73
CA TYR A 43 2.72 -8.45 -14.96
C TYR A 43 1.77 -7.96 -16.05
N GLY A 44 2.14 -8.21 -17.29
CA GLY A 44 1.33 -7.93 -18.45
C GLY A 44 1.91 -8.54 -19.71
N PRO A 45 1.10 -8.69 -20.78
CA PRO A 45 1.60 -9.16 -22.05
C PRO A 45 2.70 -8.23 -22.54
N GLY A 46 3.75 -8.82 -23.11
CA GLY A 46 4.74 -8.08 -23.88
C GLY A 46 4.12 -7.58 -25.19
N SER A 47 4.71 -6.55 -25.77
CA SER A 47 4.35 -6.11 -27.13
C SER A 47 5.37 -6.68 -28.12
N PRO A 48 4.92 -7.45 -29.13
CA PRO A 48 5.81 -7.87 -30.21
C PRO A 48 6.44 -6.65 -30.89
N GLY A 49 7.72 -6.73 -31.23
CA GLY A 49 8.42 -5.66 -31.92
C GLY A 49 8.92 -4.50 -31.03
N MET A 50 8.81 -4.59 -29.71
CA MET A 50 9.46 -3.62 -28.81
C MET A 50 10.99 -3.70 -28.94
N ARG A 51 11.63 -2.53 -28.96
CA ARG A 51 13.10 -2.39 -29.01
C ARG A 51 13.69 -1.98 -27.66
N GLN A 52 12.96 -2.27 -26.56
CA GLN A 52 13.33 -1.99 -25.18
C GLN A 52 12.65 -2.98 -24.24
N PHE A 53 13.12 -3.06 -22.99
CA PHE A 53 12.46 -3.87 -21.96
C PHE A 53 11.06 -3.33 -21.66
N ASN A 54 10.12 -4.24 -21.35
CA ASN A 54 8.77 -3.86 -20.95
C ASN A 54 8.79 -3.13 -19.60
N ARG A 55 8.22 -1.94 -19.54
CA ARG A 55 8.06 -1.20 -18.30
C ARG A 55 6.86 -1.77 -17.55
N LYS A 56 7.11 -2.41 -16.42
CA LYS A 56 6.13 -3.15 -15.63
C LYS A 56 6.27 -2.84 -14.14
N HIS A 57 6.62 -1.59 -13.83
CA HIS A 57 6.60 -1.07 -12.47
C HIS A 57 6.25 0.42 -12.48
N ASP A 58 5.70 0.85 -11.36
CA ASP A 58 5.55 2.25 -10.98
C ASP A 58 6.29 2.47 -9.66
N ASN A 59 6.63 3.72 -9.36
CA ASN A 59 7.35 4.09 -8.15
C ASN A 59 6.40 4.68 -7.12
N ILE A 60 6.62 4.35 -5.85
CA ILE A 60 5.95 4.94 -4.71
C ILE A 60 7.02 5.48 -3.77
N PHE A 61 7.08 6.80 -3.63
CA PHE A 61 8.01 7.45 -2.71
C PHE A 61 7.38 7.59 -1.34
N TRP A 62 8.07 7.12 -0.32
CA TRP A 62 7.67 7.25 1.07
C TRP A 62 8.57 8.24 1.80
N TYR A 63 7.96 9.28 2.38
CA TYR A 63 8.60 10.24 3.26
C TYR A 63 7.89 10.29 4.60
N SER A 64 8.66 10.53 5.67
CA SER A 64 8.13 10.86 6.99
C SER A 64 8.02 12.38 7.15
N LYS A 65 7.20 12.83 8.11
CA LYS A 65 7.21 14.23 8.51
C LYS A 65 8.47 14.59 9.29
N THR A 66 8.87 13.73 10.20
CA THR A 66 10.01 13.95 11.10
C THR A 66 11.03 12.85 10.94
N HIS A 67 12.30 13.21 10.82
CA HIS A 67 13.39 12.26 10.65
C HIS A 67 13.43 11.23 11.77
N ASN A 68 13.49 9.95 11.38
CA ASN A 68 13.49 8.79 12.28
C ASN A 68 12.31 8.72 13.27
N VAL A 69 11.22 9.46 13.00
CA VAL A 69 10.03 9.46 13.84
C VAL A 69 8.80 9.19 12.97
N TRP A 70 8.66 7.96 12.51
CA TRP A 70 7.48 7.53 11.77
C TRP A 70 6.92 6.24 12.36
N LYS A 71 5.61 6.05 12.21
CA LYS A 71 4.95 4.81 12.59
C LYS A 71 5.26 3.75 11.54
N PHE A 72 5.71 2.57 11.99
CA PHE A 72 5.88 1.39 11.14
C PHE A 72 5.51 0.12 11.90
N ASN A 73 4.37 -0.46 11.54
CA ASN A 73 3.81 -1.67 12.13
C ASN A 73 4.42 -2.91 11.45
N ALA A 74 5.69 -3.18 11.73
CA ALA A 74 6.49 -4.21 11.07
C ALA A 74 5.81 -5.59 11.10
N ASP A 75 5.31 -6.01 12.26
CA ASP A 75 4.72 -7.35 12.43
C ASP A 75 3.40 -7.51 11.68
N ALA A 76 2.64 -6.42 11.48
CA ALA A 76 1.38 -6.44 10.76
C ALA A 76 1.54 -6.61 9.23
N VAL A 77 2.75 -6.38 8.70
CA VAL A 77 3.04 -6.48 7.27
C VAL A 77 3.98 -7.62 6.90
N ARG A 78 4.37 -8.45 7.87
CA ARG A 78 5.24 -9.61 7.61
C ARG A 78 4.61 -10.55 6.58
N ILE A 79 5.46 -11.12 5.73
CA ILE A 79 5.12 -12.15 4.77
C ILE A 79 5.91 -13.43 5.08
N PRO A 80 5.41 -14.61 4.72
CA PRO A 80 6.17 -15.84 4.86
C PRO A 80 7.50 -15.78 4.10
N HIS A 81 8.52 -16.44 4.63
CA HIS A 81 9.74 -16.71 3.84
C HIS A 81 9.43 -17.64 2.68
N ASP A 82 10.20 -17.50 1.59
CA ASP A 82 10.12 -18.45 0.49
C ASP A 82 10.67 -19.85 0.94
N GLU A 83 10.24 -20.89 0.22
CA GLU A 83 10.60 -22.27 0.54
C GLU A 83 12.12 -22.52 0.45
N LYS A 84 12.84 -21.81 -0.44
CA LYS A 84 14.29 -21.93 -0.57
C LYS A 84 14.98 -21.38 0.66
N THR A 85 14.56 -20.23 1.15
CA THR A 85 15.08 -19.63 2.38
C THR A 85 14.83 -20.57 3.55
N THR A 86 13.59 -21.04 3.71
CA THR A 86 13.23 -21.97 4.79
C THR A 86 14.02 -23.29 4.70
N GLY A 87 14.22 -23.80 3.49
CA GLY A 87 15.00 -25.03 3.23
C GLY A 87 16.49 -24.87 3.56
N ASN A 88 17.10 -23.77 3.19
CA ASN A 88 18.53 -23.52 3.37
C ASN A 88 18.89 -23.16 4.82
N PHE A 89 17.96 -22.61 5.59
CA PHE A 89 18.21 -22.13 6.95
C PHE A 89 17.59 -23.00 8.05
N LYS A 90 17.29 -24.27 7.78
CA LYS A 90 16.78 -25.24 8.78
C LYS A 90 17.63 -25.32 10.06
N GLN A 91 18.92 -24.94 10.00
CA GLN A 91 19.86 -24.96 11.13
C GLN A 91 20.20 -23.55 11.67
N GLY A 92 19.43 -22.52 11.30
CA GLY A 92 19.71 -21.13 11.64
C GLY A 92 20.68 -20.44 10.66
N LEU A 93 20.74 -19.12 10.73
CA LEU A 93 21.57 -18.26 9.85
C LEU A 93 23.06 -18.25 10.21
N ARG A 94 23.62 -19.36 10.64
CA ARG A 94 25.06 -19.47 10.98
C ARG A 94 25.90 -19.12 9.75
N GLY A 95 26.69 -18.08 9.86
CA GLY A 95 27.64 -17.64 8.81
C GLY A 95 27.17 -16.46 7.93
N SER A 96 25.95 -15.96 8.06
CA SER A 96 25.44 -14.81 7.29
C SER A 96 25.75 -13.45 7.92
N GLY A 97 26.39 -13.41 9.09
CA GLY A 97 26.60 -12.18 9.86
C GLY A 97 25.36 -11.70 10.63
N PHE A 98 24.22 -12.36 10.46
CA PHE A 98 23.04 -12.10 11.29
C PHE A 98 23.23 -12.80 12.65
N ILE A 99 23.23 -12.00 13.71
CA ILE A 99 23.21 -12.51 15.08
C ILE A 99 21.88 -13.23 15.26
N ALA A 100 21.92 -14.50 15.63
CA ALA A 100 20.73 -15.24 16.04
C ALA A 100 20.26 -14.66 17.39
N GLY A 101 19.46 -13.59 17.33
CA GLY A 101 18.60 -13.18 18.41
C GLY A 101 17.30 -13.99 18.35
N ASP A 102 16.27 -13.54 19.01
CA ASP A 102 14.96 -14.19 19.11
C ASP A 102 14.17 -14.23 17.79
N TYR A 103 14.83 -14.19 16.61
CA TYR A 103 14.19 -14.22 15.31
C TYR A 103 13.82 -15.65 14.92
N SER A 104 12.54 -15.90 14.80
CA SER A 104 12.00 -17.16 14.28
C SER A 104 11.66 -17.03 12.79
N LEU A 105 12.09 -17.97 11.96
CA LEU A 105 11.65 -18.05 10.55
C LEU A 105 10.11 -18.17 10.42
N ALA A 106 9.46 -18.71 11.46
CA ALA A 106 8.01 -18.83 11.49
C ALA A 106 7.31 -17.46 11.57
N ASP A 107 7.97 -16.43 12.09
CA ASP A 107 7.42 -15.07 12.19
C ASP A 107 7.37 -14.35 10.83
N GLY A 108 8.00 -14.93 9.80
CA GLY A 108 8.08 -14.34 8.48
C GLY A 108 9.08 -13.17 8.41
N LYS A 109 9.08 -12.44 7.32
CA LYS A 109 9.97 -11.29 7.07
C LYS A 109 9.18 -10.03 6.72
N ILE A 110 9.76 -8.87 6.98
CA ILE A 110 9.29 -7.60 6.41
C ILE A 110 9.46 -7.69 4.88
N PRO A 111 8.45 -7.33 4.08
CA PRO A 111 8.59 -7.32 2.62
C PRO A 111 9.73 -6.42 2.16
N GLU A 112 10.33 -6.78 1.07
CA GLU A 112 11.27 -5.93 0.34
C GLU A 112 10.54 -4.67 -0.19
N ASP A 113 11.32 -3.70 -0.68
CA ASP A 113 10.82 -2.47 -1.30
C ASP A 113 10.41 -2.63 -2.79
N TRP A 114 10.37 -3.85 -3.29
CA TRP A 114 9.77 -4.19 -4.56
C TRP A 114 8.56 -5.12 -4.35
N TRP A 115 7.39 -4.69 -4.81
CA TRP A 115 6.12 -5.37 -4.53
C TRP A 115 5.49 -5.92 -5.80
N GLU A 116 5.37 -7.22 -5.90
CA GLU A 116 4.63 -7.88 -6.96
C GLU A 116 3.14 -7.91 -6.63
N MET A 117 2.40 -6.97 -7.19
CA MET A 117 0.95 -6.88 -7.04
C MET A 117 0.30 -6.58 -8.37
N ALA A 118 -0.71 -7.37 -8.73
CA ALA A 118 -1.44 -7.13 -9.97
C ALA A 118 -2.14 -5.78 -9.99
N ILE A 119 -2.20 -5.15 -11.16
CA ILE A 119 -3.03 -3.96 -11.39
C ILE A 119 -4.51 -4.31 -11.21
N ALA A 120 -5.28 -3.33 -10.74
CA ALA A 120 -6.73 -3.45 -10.65
C ALA A 120 -7.33 -3.83 -12.02
N GLY A 121 -8.25 -4.78 -12.05
CA GLY A 121 -8.90 -5.24 -13.28
C GLY A 121 -8.35 -6.53 -13.89
N ARG A 122 -7.18 -7.01 -13.47
CA ARG A 122 -6.58 -8.22 -14.05
C ARG A 122 -6.98 -9.53 -13.37
N TYR A 123 -7.41 -9.46 -12.12
CA TYR A 123 -7.90 -10.61 -11.39
C TYR A 123 -9.33 -10.34 -10.92
N PRO A 124 -10.35 -10.86 -11.62
CA PRO A 124 -11.75 -10.63 -11.30
C PRO A 124 -12.19 -11.25 -9.96
N ASN A 125 -11.36 -12.09 -9.36
CA ASN A 125 -11.74 -12.93 -8.20
C ASN A 125 -11.10 -12.44 -6.87
N ASP A 126 -10.67 -11.17 -6.77
CA ASP A 126 -10.16 -10.60 -5.51
C ASP A 126 -11.26 -10.17 -4.53
N GLY A 127 -12.53 -10.48 -4.84
CA GLY A 127 -13.69 -10.11 -4.02
C GLY A 127 -14.06 -8.63 -4.05
N ILE A 128 -13.29 -7.80 -4.74
CA ILE A 128 -13.47 -6.34 -4.74
C ILE A 128 -14.32 -5.91 -5.93
N LYS A 129 -15.46 -5.31 -5.63
CA LYS A 129 -16.35 -4.74 -6.65
C LYS A 129 -15.74 -3.48 -7.26
N ARG A 130 -15.32 -3.58 -8.50
CA ARG A 130 -14.69 -2.49 -9.24
C ARG A 130 -15.72 -1.50 -9.73
N VAL A 131 -15.33 -0.23 -9.79
CA VAL A 131 -16.19 0.84 -10.33
C VAL A 131 -15.85 1.20 -11.78
N GLY A 132 -14.84 0.52 -12.39
CA GLY A 132 -14.43 0.77 -13.77
C GLY A 132 -13.66 2.08 -13.97
N TYR A 133 -13.07 2.64 -12.91
CA TYR A 133 -12.24 3.84 -13.02
C TYR A 133 -10.88 3.48 -13.66
N PRO A 134 -10.43 4.19 -14.70
CA PRO A 134 -9.26 3.79 -15.52
C PRO A 134 -7.96 3.62 -14.74
N THR A 135 -7.76 4.35 -13.66
CA THR A 135 -6.53 4.37 -12.85
C THR A 135 -6.72 3.77 -11.45
N GLU A 136 -7.73 2.92 -11.29
CA GLU A 136 -8.03 2.27 -10.01
C GLU A 136 -6.83 1.45 -9.51
N LYS A 137 -6.43 1.67 -8.27
CA LYS A 137 -5.35 0.94 -7.62
C LYS A 137 -5.86 -0.37 -7.01
N PRO A 138 -5.04 -1.43 -6.94
CA PRO A 138 -5.44 -2.64 -6.24
C PRO A 138 -5.60 -2.38 -4.74
N PHE A 139 -6.64 -2.95 -4.15
CA PHE A 139 -6.92 -2.82 -2.72
C PHE A 139 -5.72 -3.23 -1.85
N LYS A 140 -5.10 -4.37 -2.16
CA LYS A 140 -3.94 -4.91 -1.44
C LYS A 140 -2.74 -3.96 -1.36
N LEU A 141 -2.58 -3.06 -2.35
CA LEU A 141 -1.52 -2.05 -2.33
C LEU A 141 -1.77 -1.03 -1.22
N LEU A 142 -3.02 -0.49 -1.17
CA LEU A 142 -3.42 0.48 -0.16
C LEU A 142 -3.49 -0.16 1.23
N GLU A 143 -4.02 -1.37 1.32
CA GLU A 143 -4.07 -2.15 2.55
C GLU A 143 -2.67 -2.29 3.18
N ARG A 144 -1.65 -2.67 2.40
CA ARG A 144 -0.27 -2.78 2.89
C ARG A 144 0.27 -1.45 3.42
N ILE A 145 0.09 -0.36 2.65
CA ILE A 145 0.55 0.98 3.05
C ILE A 145 -0.15 1.43 4.34
N ILE A 146 -1.47 1.32 4.38
CA ILE A 146 -2.29 1.77 5.52
C ILE A 146 -1.96 0.92 6.77
N THR A 147 -1.86 -0.41 6.62
CA THR A 147 -1.47 -1.31 7.72
C THR A 147 -0.09 -0.96 8.27
N ALA A 148 0.88 -0.72 7.37
CA ALA A 148 2.25 -0.43 7.77
C ALA A 148 2.40 0.85 8.60
N THR A 149 1.59 1.88 8.31
CA THR A 149 1.87 3.24 8.79
C THR A 149 0.76 3.89 9.60
N THR A 150 -0.30 3.15 9.91
CA THR A 150 -1.44 3.67 10.69
C THR A 150 -1.99 2.61 11.63
N ASP A 151 -2.71 3.07 12.67
CA ASP A 151 -3.52 2.23 13.56
C ASP A 151 -5.02 2.53 13.38
N PRO A 152 -5.92 1.64 13.84
CA PRO A 152 -7.35 1.93 13.88
C PRO A 152 -7.62 3.28 14.57
N GLY A 153 -8.48 4.12 13.95
CA GLY A 153 -8.79 5.46 14.42
C GLY A 153 -7.87 6.58 13.88
N ASP A 154 -6.71 6.27 13.29
CA ASP A 154 -5.88 7.25 12.60
C ASP A 154 -6.59 7.83 11.37
N ILE A 155 -6.11 8.98 10.88
CA ILE A 155 -6.66 9.66 9.69
C ILE A 155 -5.77 9.33 8.48
N VAL A 156 -6.38 8.83 7.42
CA VAL A 156 -5.77 8.65 6.10
C VAL A 156 -6.35 9.69 5.15
N ALA A 157 -5.51 10.48 4.50
CA ALA A 157 -5.93 11.52 3.54
C ALA A 157 -5.43 11.19 2.14
N ASP A 158 -6.33 11.32 1.14
CA ASP A 158 -5.99 11.17 -0.27
C ASP A 158 -6.65 12.29 -1.07
N PHE A 159 -5.83 13.23 -1.55
CA PHE A 159 -6.28 14.42 -2.28
C PHE A 159 -6.36 14.21 -3.80
N PHE A 160 -6.08 13.00 -4.27
CA PHE A 160 -6.22 12.54 -5.65
C PHE A 160 -6.99 11.20 -5.68
N MET A 161 -8.10 11.14 -4.93
CA MET A 161 -8.75 9.89 -4.53
C MET A 161 -9.29 9.04 -5.68
N GLY A 162 -9.50 9.62 -6.86
CA GLY A 162 -9.99 8.91 -8.04
C GLY A 162 -11.22 8.05 -7.76
N SER A 163 -11.04 6.74 -7.81
CA SER A 163 -12.12 5.77 -7.55
C SER A 163 -12.43 5.54 -6.07
N GLY A 164 -11.72 6.18 -5.13
CA GLY A 164 -11.94 6.10 -3.68
C GLY A 164 -11.51 4.78 -3.03
N VAL A 165 -10.56 4.08 -3.62
CA VAL A 165 -10.03 2.83 -3.02
C VAL A 165 -9.36 3.10 -1.69
N THR A 166 -8.60 4.19 -1.57
CA THR A 166 -7.93 4.59 -0.33
C THR A 166 -8.95 4.78 0.80
N GLN A 167 -10.05 5.51 0.52
CA GLN A 167 -11.11 5.78 1.49
C GLN A 167 -11.85 4.49 1.89
N MET A 168 -12.18 3.65 0.90
CA MET A 168 -12.83 2.37 1.14
C MET A 168 -11.95 1.45 2.01
N CYS A 169 -10.67 1.33 1.66
CA CYS A 169 -9.70 0.56 2.42
C CYS A 169 -9.59 1.06 3.86
N SER A 170 -9.46 2.37 4.03
CA SER A 170 -9.40 3.02 5.36
C SER A 170 -10.64 2.71 6.19
N MET A 171 -11.84 2.81 5.61
CA MET A 171 -13.11 2.48 6.28
C MET A 171 -13.13 1.02 6.74
N GLN A 172 -12.80 0.09 5.86
CA GLN A 172 -12.81 -1.35 6.19
C GLN A 172 -11.81 -1.73 7.25
N MET A 173 -10.72 -0.98 7.36
CA MET A 173 -9.68 -1.19 8.36
C MET A 173 -9.89 -0.36 9.65
N GLY A 174 -11.02 0.31 9.81
CA GLY A 174 -11.32 1.12 11.00
C GLY A 174 -10.53 2.43 11.10
N ARG A 175 -9.99 2.94 9.99
CA ARG A 175 -9.35 4.25 9.93
C ARG A 175 -10.37 5.31 9.54
N ARG A 176 -10.18 6.54 10.03
CA ARG A 176 -10.89 7.71 9.51
C ARG A 176 -10.24 8.13 8.21
N PHE A 177 -10.99 8.79 7.35
CA PHE A 177 -10.44 9.19 6.06
C PHE A 177 -10.90 10.59 5.63
N ILE A 178 -10.07 11.21 4.80
CA ILE A 178 -10.38 12.44 4.06
C ILE A 178 -10.08 12.14 2.59
N GLY A 179 -10.99 12.51 1.70
CA GLY A 179 -10.81 12.36 0.27
C GLY A 179 -11.16 13.63 -0.47
N ALA A 180 -10.35 13.98 -1.47
CA ALA A 180 -10.65 15.06 -2.40
C ALA A 180 -10.27 14.64 -3.82
N ASP A 181 -10.99 15.20 -4.79
CA ASP A 181 -10.67 15.05 -6.20
C ASP A 181 -11.23 16.25 -6.97
N ILE A 182 -10.54 16.69 -8.01
CA ILE A 182 -11.04 17.77 -8.88
C ILE A 182 -12.19 17.30 -9.78
N ASN A 183 -12.30 15.98 -10.02
CA ASN A 183 -13.31 15.39 -10.89
C ASN A 183 -14.57 15.03 -10.09
N LEU A 184 -15.68 15.73 -10.39
CA LEU A 184 -16.97 15.44 -9.76
C LEU A 184 -17.43 13.99 -9.94
N GLY A 185 -17.14 13.36 -11.07
CA GLY A 185 -17.43 11.95 -11.30
C GLY A 185 -16.70 11.02 -10.33
N SER A 186 -15.47 11.36 -9.94
CA SER A 186 -14.72 10.66 -8.89
C SER A 186 -15.42 10.76 -7.55
N ILE A 187 -15.85 11.96 -7.16
CA ILE A 187 -16.60 12.19 -5.92
C ILE A 187 -17.87 11.34 -5.87
N GLN A 188 -18.67 11.37 -6.95
CA GLN A 188 -19.91 10.59 -7.04
C GLN A 188 -19.65 9.07 -6.96
N SER A 189 -18.68 8.58 -7.71
CA SER A 189 -18.29 7.16 -7.71
C SER A 189 -17.79 6.70 -6.36
N THR A 190 -16.95 7.50 -5.71
CA THR A 190 -16.41 7.24 -4.37
C THR A 190 -17.54 7.24 -3.33
N THR A 191 -18.44 8.22 -3.36
CA THR A 191 -19.59 8.26 -2.43
C THR A 191 -20.44 7.00 -2.54
N LYS A 192 -20.76 6.56 -3.77
CA LYS A 192 -21.51 5.32 -3.99
C LYS A 192 -20.76 4.08 -3.46
N ARG A 193 -19.45 4.00 -3.70
CA ARG A 193 -18.60 2.92 -3.19
C ARG A 193 -18.62 2.86 -1.66
N LEU A 194 -18.43 3.99 -0.99
CA LEU A 194 -18.41 4.09 0.46
C LEU A 194 -19.75 3.74 1.09
N LEU A 195 -20.86 4.18 0.51
CA LEU A 195 -22.19 3.81 0.97
C LEU A 195 -22.47 2.30 0.86
N ASN A 196 -21.98 1.66 -0.19
CA ASN A 196 -22.09 0.21 -0.34
C ASN A 196 -21.21 -0.52 0.68
N ALA A 197 -19.96 -0.11 0.85
CA ALA A 197 -19.06 -0.70 1.84
C ALA A 197 -19.60 -0.54 3.27
N ALA A 198 -20.17 0.61 3.62
CA ALA A 198 -20.78 0.84 4.92
C ALA A 198 -21.98 -0.08 5.19
N LYS A 199 -22.81 -0.35 4.16
CA LYS A 199 -23.92 -1.31 4.28
C LYS A 199 -23.44 -2.74 4.51
N GLU A 200 -22.40 -3.15 3.77
CA GLU A 200 -21.80 -4.49 3.92
C GLU A 200 -21.22 -4.67 5.33
N LEU A 201 -20.45 -3.69 5.84
CA LEU A 201 -19.91 -3.71 7.21
C LEU A 201 -21.01 -3.76 8.27
N SER A 202 -22.07 -2.96 8.11
CA SER A 202 -23.22 -2.98 9.05
C SER A 202 -23.94 -4.32 9.08
N SER A 203 -24.06 -4.97 7.93
CA SER A 203 -24.68 -6.31 7.84
C SER A 203 -23.83 -7.38 8.52
N GLN A 204 -22.52 -7.34 8.33
CA GLN A 204 -21.58 -8.26 8.99
C GLN A 204 -21.61 -8.11 10.51
N MET A 205 -21.58 -6.88 11.03
CA MET A 205 -21.68 -6.61 12.47
C MET A 205 -23.01 -7.13 13.08
N GLN A 206 -24.12 -7.01 12.35
CA GLN A 206 -25.42 -7.53 12.80
C GLN A 206 -25.47 -9.07 12.81
N GLU A 207 -24.76 -9.72 11.90
CA GLU A 207 -24.66 -11.18 11.89
C GLU A 207 -23.81 -11.68 13.06
N GLU A 208 -22.64 -11.07 13.31
CA GLU A 208 -21.77 -11.42 14.44
C GLU A 208 -22.49 -11.27 15.79
N THR A 209 -23.32 -10.22 15.94
CA THR A 209 -24.08 -9.97 17.19
C THR A 209 -25.21 -10.99 17.42
N LYS A 210 -25.63 -11.73 16.42
CA LYS A 210 -26.66 -12.78 16.56
C LYS A 210 -26.13 -14.12 17.11
N TYR A 211 -24.82 -14.29 17.08
CA TYR A 211 -24.16 -15.55 17.50
C TYR A 211 -23.35 -15.39 18.81
N THR A 212 -23.36 -14.22 19.41
CA THR A 212 -22.87 -13.93 20.77
C THR A 212 -24.01 -13.75 21.74
#